data_83158f1bf72c23fc4d5039d6e6c5c3a6
#
_entry.id   83158f1bf72c23fc4d5039d6e6c5c3a6
#
_cell.length_a   1.000
_cell.length_b   1.000
_cell.length_c   1.000
_cell.angle_alpha   90.00
_cell.angle_beta   90.00
_cell.angle_gamma   90.00
#
_symmetry.space_group_name_H-M   'P 1'
#
loop_
_entity.id
_entity.type
_entity.pdbx_description
1 polymer ?
#
loop_
_entity_poly.entity_id
_entity_poly.type
_entity_poly.pdbx_seq_one_letter_code
_entity_poly.pdbx_strand_id
1 'polypeptide(L)'
;MKRIFCMMFLFALCLTFNQAHAQRCLPGMKGLQVTGGMADGVHWNSKSNFAYYFGAAMSTYTKNGNRWVIGGEYLEKHYPYKDWQIPVSQFTGEGGYYMNFLSDRKKTFFLSLGLSALAGYETSNWGDKLLPDGSTLTDKDGFVYGGALTLELESYITDRVVFLINARERCLFDSSVGKFHTQFGIGLKIIM
;
A
#
# COMPACT_ATOMS: atom_id res chain seq x y z
N MET A 1 31.31 17.06 2.81
CA MET A 1 31.93 16.33 1.70
C MET A 1 32.01 14.81 1.95
N LYS A 2 32.55 14.32 3.10
CA LYS A 2 32.66 12.86 3.38
C LYS A 2 31.32 12.10 3.35
N ARG A 3 30.23 12.68 3.83
CA ARG A 3 28.89 12.05 3.86
C ARG A 3 28.29 11.89 2.46
N ILE A 4 28.49 12.87 1.58
CA ILE A 4 28.02 12.83 0.18
C ILE A 4 28.80 11.78 -0.59
N PHE A 5 30.09 11.67 -0.36
CA PHE A 5 30.96 10.66 -0.98
C PHE A 5 30.56 9.24 -0.55
N CYS A 6 30.22 9.04 0.71
CA CYS A 6 29.72 7.75 1.23
C CYS A 6 28.38 7.36 0.60
N MET A 7 27.45 8.32 0.44
CA MET A 7 26.18 8.07 -0.24
C MET A 7 26.36 7.76 -1.73
N MET A 8 27.24 8.48 -2.43
CA MET A 8 27.57 8.19 -3.83
C MET A 8 28.24 6.83 -3.98
N PHE A 9 29.13 6.45 -3.05
CA PHE A 9 29.79 5.14 -3.06
C PHE A 9 28.80 4.00 -2.80
N LEU A 10 27.87 4.17 -1.86
CA LEU A 10 26.77 3.21 -1.60
C LEU A 10 25.86 3.07 -2.84
N PHE A 11 25.55 4.19 -3.49
CA PHE A 11 24.74 4.19 -4.71
C PHE A 11 25.47 3.52 -5.88
N ALA A 12 26.77 3.77 -6.03
CA ALA A 12 27.60 3.11 -7.03
C ALA A 12 27.76 1.59 -6.75
N LEU A 13 27.86 1.18 -5.49
CA LEU A 13 27.90 -0.22 -5.09
C LEU A 13 26.60 -0.95 -5.45
N CYS A 14 25.44 -0.29 -5.32
CA CYS A 14 24.16 -0.83 -5.75
C CYS A 14 24.04 -1.04 -7.25
N LEU A 15 24.83 -0.30 -8.06
CA LEU A 15 24.82 -0.42 -9.53
C LEU A 15 25.72 -1.54 -10.07
N THR A 16 26.64 -2.09 -9.27
CA THR A 16 27.61 -3.10 -9.71
C THR A 16 27.16 -4.56 -9.53
N PHE A 17 25.96 -4.82 -9.03
CA PHE A 17 25.43 -6.18 -8.97
C PHE A 17 25.17 -6.68 -10.39
N ASN A 18 26.16 -7.38 -10.96
CA ASN A 18 26.02 -8.09 -12.23
C ASN A 18 24.93 -9.14 -12.14
N GLN A 19 23.88 -8.92 -12.88
CA GLN A 19 22.69 -9.74 -12.90
C GLN A 19 22.95 -11.01 -13.72
N ALA A 20 22.97 -12.16 -13.06
CA ALA A 20 22.58 -13.37 -13.71
C ALA A 20 21.14 -13.17 -14.23
N HIS A 21 20.91 -13.37 -15.53
CA HIS A 21 19.59 -13.26 -16.15
C HIS A 21 18.69 -14.41 -15.64
N ALA A 22 18.24 -14.33 -14.40
CA ALA A 22 17.19 -15.21 -13.89
C ALA A 22 15.88 -14.84 -14.60
N GLN A 23 15.12 -15.83 -14.99
CA GLN A 23 13.79 -15.62 -15.58
C GLN A 23 12.87 -15.09 -14.47
N ARG A 24 12.57 -13.78 -14.51
CA ARG A 24 11.71 -13.09 -13.55
C ARG A 24 10.24 -13.17 -13.99
N CYS A 25 9.33 -13.16 -13.04
CA CYS A 25 7.87 -13.18 -13.27
C CYS A 25 7.40 -14.40 -14.07
N LEU A 26 7.93 -15.59 -13.77
CA LEU A 26 7.44 -16.83 -14.37
C LEU A 26 6.02 -17.14 -13.90
N PRO A 27 5.17 -17.69 -14.76
CA PRO A 27 3.85 -18.18 -14.36
C PRO A 27 3.96 -19.19 -13.22
N GLY A 28 3.16 -19.00 -12.16
CA GLY A 28 3.15 -19.85 -10.97
C GLY A 28 4.09 -19.39 -9.85
N MET A 29 5.01 -18.46 -10.09
CA MET A 29 5.82 -17.87 -9.01
C MET A 29 4.92 -17.13 -8.04
N LYS A 30 5.24 -17.24 -6.76
CA LYS A 30 4.53 -16.55 -5.67
C LYS A 30 5.43 -15.49 -5.06
N GLY A 31 4.83 -14.41 -4.59
CA GLY A 31 5.53 -13.36 -3.85
C GLY A 31 4.75 -12.96 -2.63
N LEU A 32 5.42 -12.81 -1.50
CA LEU A 32 4.87 -12.21 -0.30
C LEU A 32 5.31 -10.75 -0.26
N GLN A 33 4.37 -9.83 -0.15
CA GLN A 33 4.64 -8.39 -0.10
C GLN A 33 4.12 -7.74 1.16
N VAL A 34 4.87 -6.75 1.63
CA VAL A 34 4.47 -5.86 2.72
C VAL A 34 4.59 -4.44 2.21
N THR A 35 3.56 -3.66 2.42
CA THR A 35 3.48 -2.27 1.97
C THR A 35 3.10 -1.36 3.11
N GLY A 36 3.49 -0.11 3.04
CA GLY A 36 3.07 0.91 3.99
C GLY A 36 3.22 2.29 3.37
N GLY A 37 2.43 3.23 3.85
CA GLY A 37 2.44 4.58 3.31
C GLY A 37 1.45 5.50 3.98
N MET A 38 1.16 6.59 3.28
CA MET A 38 0.23 7.63 3.71
C MET A 38 -1.04 7.59 2.87
N ALA A 39 -2.16 7.94 3.50
CA ALA A 39 -3.44 8.09 2.84
C ALA A 39 -3.91 9.55 2.91
N ASP A 40 -4.73 9.94 1.92
CA ASP A 40 -5.38 11.26 1.83
C ASP A 40 -4.42 12.47 1.83
N GLY A 41 -3.23 12.28 1.27
CA GLY A 41 -2.24 13.34 1.05
C GLY A 41 -1.10 13.35 2.07
N VAL A 42 0.04 13.92 1.64
CA VAL A 42 1.24 14.08 2.48
C VAL A 42 1.12 15.40 3.24
N HIS A 43 0.42 15.42 4.35
CA HIS A 43 0.34 16.58 5.23
C HIS A 43 1.51 16.58 6.22
N TRP A 44 2.69 16.99 5.76
CA TRP A 44 3.90 17.02 6.58
C TRP A 44 3.85 18.03 7.75
N ASN A 45 2.94 18.99 7.73
CA ASN A 45 2.91 20.09 8.69
C ASN A 45 1.56 20.34 9.38
N SER A 46 0.58 19.47 9.22
CA SER A 46 -0.72 19.61 9.87
C SER A 46 -0.89 18.53 10.93
N LYS A 47 -1.01 18.96 12.19
CA LYS A 47 -1.33 18.09 13.33
C LYS A 47 -2.73 17.46 13.22
N SER A 48 -3.46 17.71 12.14
CA SER A 48 -4.90 17.53 12.12
C SER A 48 -5.46 16.48 11.20
N ASN A 49 -4.71 15.79 10.33
CA ASN A 49 -5.29 14.76 9.45
C ASN A 49 -4.23 13.75 8.99
N PHE A 50 -3.48 13.21 9.92
CA PHE A 50 -2.51 12.18 9.58
C PHE A 50 -3.23 10.84 9.36
N ALA A 51 -3.08 10.29 8.17
CA ALA A 51 -3.58 8.97 7.84
C ALA A 51 -2.44 8.10 7.31
N TYR A 52 -2.34 6.89 7.81
CA TYR A 52 -1.33 5.91 7.39
C TYR A 52 -1.98 4.55 7.15
N TYR A 53 -1.30 3.72 6.39
CA TYR A 53 -1.74 2.35 6.16
C TYR A 53 -0.56 1.38 6.16
N PHE A 54 -0.87 0.13 6.51
CA PHE A 54 0.00 -1.02 6.38
C PHE A 54 -0.75 -2.17 5.74
N GLY A 55 -0.12 -2.84 4.78
CA GLY A 55 -0.71 -3.97 4.08
C GLY A 55 0.26 -5.13 3.96
N ALA A 56 -0.30 -6.32 3.93
CA ALA A 56 0.40 -7.55 3.59
C ALA A 56 -0.40 -8.33 2.56
N ALA A 57 0.24 -8.79 1.49
CA ALA A 57 -0.44 -9.51 0.44
C ALA A 57 0.45 -10.59 -0.18
N MET A 58 -0.19 -11.61 -0.73
CA MET A 58 0.43 -12.63 -1.54
C MET A 58 0.08 -12.40 -3.00
N SER A 59 1.09 -12.40 -3.86
CA SER A 59 0.95 -12.30 -5.29
C SER A 59 1.26 -13.65 -5.96
N THR A 60 0.50 -14.00 -7.00
CA THR A 60 0.75 -15.17 -7.83
C THR A 60 0.87 -14.72 -9.27
N TYR A 61 2.05 -14.88 -9.86
CA TYR A 61 2.33 -14.44 -11.21
C TYR A 61 1.66 -15.36 -12.25
N THR A 62 1.17 -14.75 -13.29
CA THR A 62 0.60 -15.39 -14.49
C THR A 62 1.47 -15.08 -15.70
N LYS A 63 0.95 -15.29 -16.90
CA LYS A 63 1.69 -14.98 -18.13
C LYS A 63 1.91 -13.47 -18.26
N ASN A 64 3.01 -13.09 -18.93
CA ASN A 64 3.38 -11.70 -19.27
C ASN A 64 3.66 -10.78 -18.06
N GLY A 65 3.99 -11.33 -16.88
CA GLY A 65 4.21 -10.54 -15.68
C GLY A 65 2.95 -10.04 -14.99
N ASN A 66 1.78 -10.46 -15.47
CA ASN A 66 0.51 -10.21 -14.79
C ASN A 66 0.44 -11.04 -13.51
N ARG A 67 -0.38 -10.64 -12.54
CA ARG A 67 -0.48 -11.36 -11.27
C ARG A 67 -1.83 -11.17 -10.59
N TRP A 68 -2.25 -12.18 -9.87
CA TRP A 68 -3.28 -12.09 -8.85
C TRP A 68 -2.66 -11.64 -7.53
N VAL A 69 -3.35 -10.78 -6.82
CA VAL A 69 -2.94 -10.30 -5.49
C VAL A 69 -4.10 -10.53 -4.53
N ILE A 70 -3.82 -11.17 -3.39
CA ILE A 70 -4.78 -11.38 -2.30
C ILE A 70 -4.09 -10.95 -1.02
N GLY A 71 -4.73 -10.10 -0.24
CA GLY A 71 -4.10 -9.57 0.97
C GLY A 71 -5.06 -8.90 1.92
N GLY A 72 -4.48 -8.25 2.92
CA GLY A 72 -5.19 -7.43 3.89
C GLY A 72 -4.43 -6.13 4.15
N GLU A 73 -5.19 -5.11 4.49
CA GLU A 73 -4.69 -3.77 4.76
C GLU A 73 -5.35 -3.20 6.01
N TYR A 74 -4.55 -2.56 6.82
CA TYR A 74 -4.96 -1.73 7.94
C TYR A 74 -4.73 -0.27 7.58
N LEU A 75 -5.75 0.57 7.70
CA LEU A 75 -5.66 2.01 7.53
C LEU A 75 -6.18 2.69 8.79
N GLU A 76 -5.46 3.69 9.26
CA GLU A 76 -5.89 4.53 10.38
C GLU A 76 -5.81 5.99 9.98
N LYS A 77 -6.90 6.72 10.26
CA LYS A 77 -7.01 8.16 10.03
C LYS A 77 -7.49 8.85 11.29
N HIS A 78 -6.80 9.93 11.64
CA HIS A 78 -7.10 10.72 12.81
C HIS A 78 -7.91 11.96 12.43
N TYR A 79 -9.04 12.17 13.11
CA TYR A 79 -9.89 13.34 12.95
C TYR A 79 -9.75 14.27 14.15
N PRO A 80 -9.49 15.57 13.94
CA PRO A 80 -9.43 16.53 15.04
C PRO A 80 -10.84 16.80 15.57
N TYR A 81 -11.04 16.66 16.87
CA TYR A 81 -12.23 17.05 17.59
C TYR A 81 -11.85 17.82 18.85
N LYS A 82 -12.07 19.15 18.85
CA LYS A 82 -11.61 20.07 19.91
C LYS A 82 -10.11 19.89 20.19
N ASP A 83 -9.74 19.50 21.42
CA ASP A 83 -8.35 19.22 21.81
C ASP A 83 -7.94 17.74 21.66
N TRP A 84 -8.81 16.90 21.07
CA TRP A 84 -8.64 15.45 20.95
C TRP A 84 -8.52 15.03 19.48
N GLN A 85 -7.99 13.84 19.28
CA GLN A 85 -7.97 13.19 17.96
C GLN A 85 -8.76 11.87 18.05
N ILE A 86 -9.72 11.71 17.18
CA ILE A 86 -10.53 10.51 17.11
C ILE A 86 -9.95 9.61 16.02
N PRO A 87 -9.41 8.43 16.38
CA PRO A 87 -8.91 7.49 15.38
C PRO A 87 -10.09 6.77 14.72
N VAL A 88 -10.06 6.67 13.40
CA VAL A 88 -10.92 5.79 12.61
C VAL A 88 -10.05 4.75 11.96
N SER A 89 -10.28 3.50 12.29
CA SER A 89 -9.50 2.36 11.85
C SER A 89 -10.30 1.49 10.89
N GLN A 90 -9.69 1.13 9.77
CA GLN A 90 -10.27 0.27 8.75
C GLN A 90 -9.41 -0.99 8.58
N PHE A 91 -10.04 -2.15 8.65
CA PHE A 91 -9.45 -3.45 8.35
C PHE A 91 -10.08 -3.95 7.06
N THR A 92 -9.33 -4.00 5.97
CA THR A 92 -9.84 -4.42 4.67
C THR A 92 -9.07 -5.60 4.11
N GLY A 93 -9.81 -6.61 3.62
CA GLY A 93 -9.27 -7.64 2.76
C GLY A 93 -9.35 -7.21 1.30
N GLU A 94 -8.40 -7.58 0.49
CA GLU A 94 -8.38 -7.31 -0.94
C GLU A 94 -8.16 -8.56 -1.79
N GLY A 95 -8.80 -8.57 -2.96
CA GLY A 95 -8.51 -9.50 -4.03
C GLY A 95 -8.49 -8.75 -5.36
N GLY A 96 -7.40 -8.84 -6.10
CA GLY A 96 -7.24 -8.05 -7.31
C GLY A 96 -6.39 -8.71 -8.38
N TYR A 97 -6.47 -8.15 -9.58
CA TYR A 97 -5.66 -8.54 -10.72
C TYR A 97 -4.85 -7.35 -11.22
N TYR A 98 -3.55 -7.57 -11.36
CA TYR A 98 -2.58 -6.58 -11.79
C TYR A 98 -2.06 -6.93 -13.17
N MET A 99 -2.27 -6.04 -14.12
CA MET A 99 -1.78 -6.16 -15.48
C MET A 99 -0.47 -5.40 -15.63
N ASN A 100 0.58 -6.09 -16.06
CA ASN A 100 1.84 -5.47 -16.42
C ASN A 100 1.72 -4.88 -17.84
N PHE A 101 1.86 -3.57 -17.98
CA PHE A 101 1.76 -2.90 -19.28
C PHE A 101 3.09 -2.32 -19.75
N LEU A 102 4.07 -2.14 -18.85
CA LEU A 102 5.40 -1.68 -19.20
C LEU A 102 6.46 -2.48 -18.44
N SER A 103 7.45 -2.96 -19.15
CA SER A 103 8.62 -3.61 -18.55
C SER A 103 9.89 -3.26 -19.32
N ASP A 104 10.98 -3.09 -18.59
CA ASP A 104 12.31 -2.89 -19.20
C ASP A 104 12.80 -4.17 -19.90
N ARG A 105 13.64 -4.01 -20.92
CA ARG A 105 14.30 -5.14 -21.66
C ARG A 105 15.06 -6.08 -20.73
N LYS A 106 15.66 -5.57 -19.67
CA LYS A 106 16.38 -6.34 -18.64
C LYS A 106 15.44 -6.97 -17.60
N LYS A 107 14.13 -6.70 -17.68
CA LYS A 107 13.12 -7.16 -16.71
C LYS A 107 13.48 -6.81 -15.27
N THR A 108 14.04 -5.62 -15.07
CA THR A 108 14.36 -5.08 -13.75
C THR A 108 13.23 -4.24 -13.21
N PHE A 109 12.52 -3.55 -14.10
CA PHE A 109 11.37 -2.70 -13.76
C PHE A 109 10.12 -3.20 -14.44
N PHE A 110 9.04 -3.23 -13.67
CA PHE A 110 7.69 -3.56 -14.16
C PHE A 110 6.72 -2.54 -13.65
N LEU A 111 5.96 -1.93 -14.55
CA LEU A 111 4.89 -1.01 -14.21
C LEU A 111 3.55 -1.71 -14.49
N SER A 112 2.75 -1.83 -13.45
CA SER A 112 1.49 -2.57 -13.48
C SER A 112 0.33 -1.71 -13.05
N LEU A 113 -0.82 -1.94 -13.68
CA LEU A 113 -2.10 -1.38 -13.28
C LEU A 113 -2.93 -2.49 -12.64
N GLY A 114 -3.36 -2.29 -11.40
CA GLY A 114 -4.16 -3.23 -10.62
C GLY A 114 -5.59 -2.75 -10.45
N LEU A 115 -6.53 -3.68 -10.53
CA LEU A 115 -7.91 -3.49 -10.12
C LEU A 115 -8.22 -4.50 -9.03
N SER A 116 -8.70 -4.03 -7.87
CA SER A 116 -8.98 -4.86 -6.71
C SER A 116 -10.39 -4.62 -6.19
N ALA A 117 -11.04 -5.68 -5.70
CA ALA A 117 -12.21 -5.60 -4.85
C ALA A 117 -11.77 -5.56 -3.39
N LEU A 118 -12.44 -4.74 -2.60
CA LEU A 118 -12.18 -4.53 -1.17
C LEU A 118 -13.41 -4.88 -0.36
N ALA A 119 -13.21 -5.52 0.79
CA ALA A 119 -14.24 -5.76 1.78
C ALA A 119 -13.61 -5.76 3.17
N GLY A 120 -14.29 -5.15 4.15
CA GLY A 120 -13.71 -5.03 5.47
C GLY A 120 -14.65 -4.45 6.52
N TYR A 121 -14.04 -4.00 7.59
CA TYR A 121 -14.73 -3.44 8.74
C TYR A 121 -14.08 -2.14 9.16
N GLU A 122 -14.90 -1.13 9.44
CA GLU A 122 -14.49 0.17 9.94
C GLU A 122 -14.96 0.33 11.37
N THR A 123 -14.09 0.85 12.23
CA THR A 123 -14.41 1.17 13.61
C THR A 123 -13.90 2.57 13.96
N SER A 124 -14.76 3.34 14.62
CA SER A 124 -14.43 4.68 15.11
C SER A 124 -14.13 4.60 16.60
N ASN A 125 -12.98 5.18 17.01
CA ASN A 125 -12.52 5.20 18.40
C ASN A 125 -12.52 3.81 19.07
N TRP A 126 -12.18 2.75 18.30
CA TRP A 126 -12.16 1.36 18.76
C TRP A 126 -13.49 0.89 19.41
N GLY A 127 -14.62 1.46 18.96
CA GLY A 127 -15.95 1.14 19.48
C GLY A 127 -16.37 1.92 20.73
N ASP A 128 -15.47 2.72 21.30
CA ASP A 128 -15.82 3.59 22.43
C ASP A 128 -16.50 4.87 21.93
N LYS A 129 -17.82 4.95 22.14
CA LYS A 129 -18.64 6.06 21.63
C LYS A 129 -18.70 7.25 22.56
N LEU A 130 -18.34 7.08 23.85
CA LEU A 130 -18.37 8.14 24.82
C LEU A 130 -17.04 8.89 24.82
N LEU A 131 -17.05 10.16 24.45
CA LEU A 131 -15.88 11.03 24.50
C LEU A 131 -15.68 11.58 25.91
N PRO A 132 -14.44 11.99 26.26
CA PRO A 132 -14.11 12.52 27.59
C PRO A 132 -14.89 13.78 27.99
N ASP A 133 -15.46 14.50 27.03
CA ASP A 133 -16.32 15.68 27.26
C ASP A 133 -17.80 15.32 27.43
N GLY A 134 -18.16 14.03 27.50
CA GLY A 134 -19.53 13.54 27.62
C GLY A 134 -20.32 13.51 26.31
N SER A 135 -19.73 13.89 25.20
CA SER A 135 -20.34 13.79 23.86
C SER A 135 -20.31 12.34 23.37
N THR A 136 -21.31 11.96 22.57
CA THR A 136 -21.40 10.61 22.00
C THR A 136 -21.11 10.67 20.50
N LEU A 137 -20.23 9.79 20.01
CA LEU A 137 -19.97 9.62 18.59
C LEU A 137 -21.22 9.03 17.91
N THR A 138 -21.65 9.69 16.83
CA THR A 138 -22.82 9.26 16.04
C THR A 138 -22.45 8.23 14.97
N ASP A 139 -21.15 8.13 14.65
CA ASP A 139 -20.63 7.22 13.64
C ASP A 139 -20.84 5.77 14.07
N LYS A 140 -21.32 4.97 13.11
CA LYS A 140 -21.56 3.54 13.33
C LYS A 140 -20.38 2.76 12.81
N ASP A 141 -19.84 1.89 13.68
CA ASP A 141 -18.97 0.83 13.23
C ASP A 141 -19.73 -0.04 12.23
N GLY A 142 -19.10 -0.36 11.11
CA GLY A 142 -19.81 -1.03 10.04
C GLY A 142 -18.93 -1.77 9.06
N PHE A 143 -19.59 -2.58 8.25
CA PHE A 143 -18.97 -3.27 7.15
C PHE A 143 -18.79 -2.29 5.99
N VAL A 144 -17.57 -2.25 5.42
CA VAL A 144 -17.23 -1.43 4.26
C VAL A 144 -16.84 -2.33 3.09
N TYR A 145 -17.23 -1.92 1.89
CA TYR A 145 -16.88 -2.64 0.66
C TYR A 145 -16.60 -1.65 -0.47
N GLY A 146 -15.89 -2.12 -1.47
CA GLY A 146 -15.57 -1.23 -2.58
C GLY A 146 -14.56 -1.81 -3.54
N GLY A 147 -13.81 -0.91 -4.17
CA GLY A 147 -12.76 -1.26 -5.11
C GLY A 147 -11.57 -0.32 -5.01
N ALA A 148 -10.45 -0.74 -5.59
CA ALA A 148 -9.26 0.09 -5.71
C ALA A 148 -8.64 -0.03 -7.09
N LEU A 149 -8.14 1.11 -7.58
CA LEU A 149 -7.27 1.19 -8.74
C LEU A 149 -5.86 1.48 -8.25
N THR A 150 -4.89 0.64 -8.62
CA THR A 150 -3.52 0.73 -8.14
C THR A 150 -2.55 0.83 -9.31
N LEU A 151 -1.69 1.82 -9.30
CA LEU A 151 -0.51 1.88 -10.14
C LEU A 151 0.69 1.43 -9.30
N GLU A 152 1.36 0.34 -9.70
CA GLU A 152 2.48 -0.21 -8.95
C GLU A 152 3.71 -0.37 -9.82
N LEU A 153 4.83 0.18 -9.34
CA LEU A 153 6.16 0.01 -9.91
C LEU A 153 6.93 -1.03 -9.07
N GLU A 154 7.33 -2.12 -9.70
CA GLU A 154 8.21 -3.13 -9.13
C GLU A 154 9.64 -2.89 -9.62
N SER A 155 10.59 -2.78 -8.71
CA SER A 155 12.01 -2.69 -8.98
C SER A 155 12.75 -3.87 -8.36
N TYR A 156 13.27 -4.77 -9.18
CA TYR A 156 14.01 -5.94 -8.73
C TYR A 156 15.41 -5.54 -8.25
N ILE A 157 15.64 -5.59 -6.94
CA ILE A 157 16.96 -5.39 -6.33
C ILE A 157 17.80 -6.66 -6.51
N THR A 158 17.17 -7.81 -6.29
CA THR A 158 17.73 -9.14 -6.54
C THR A 158 16.67 -9.99 -7.22
N ASP A 159 16.98 -11.24 -7.58
CA ASP A 159 15.98 -12.14 -8.17
C ASP A 159 14.86 -12.52 -7.20
N ARG A 160 15.07 -12.32 -5.90
CA ARG A 160 14.09 -12.63 -4.85
C ARG A 160 13.52 -11.42 -4.15
N VAL A 161 14.22 -10.29 -4.15
CA VAL A 161 13.82 -9.08 -3.42
C VAL A 161 13.44 -7.99 -4.41
N VAL A 162 12.22 -7.53 -4.29
CA VAL A 162 11.61 -6.51 -5.13
C VAL A 162 11.20 -5.33 -4.27
N PHE A 163 11.62 -4.14 -4.66
CA PHE A 163 11.14 -2.89 -4.08
C PHE A 163 9.87 -2.45 -4.81
N LEU A 164 8.87 -2.01 -4.06
CA LEU A 164 7.58 -1.57 -4.56
C LEU A 164 7.39 -0.08 -4.31
N ILE A 165 6.84 0.60 -5.29
CA ILE A 165 6.26 1.94 -5.14
C ILE A 165 4.85 1.86 -5.67
N ASN A 166 3.86 2.31 -4.91
CA ASN A 166 2.47 2.29 -5.34
C ASN A 166 1.78 3.63 -5.13
N ALA A 167 0.86 3.91 -6.05
CA ALA A 167 -0.15 4.94 -5.94
C ALA A 167 -1.50 4.26 -6.15
N ARG A 168 -2.40 4.42 -5.19
CA ARG A 168 -3.69 3.72 -5.16
C ARG A 168 -4.81 4.71 -4.88
N GLU A 169 -5.87 4.58 -5.63
CA GLU A 169 -7.15 5.24 -5.36
C GLU A 169 -8.17 4.19 -4.91
N ARG A 170 -8.71 4.35 -3.71
CA ARG A 170 -9.74 3.46 -3.14
C ARG A 170 -11.09 4.15 -3.20
N CYS A 171 -12.10 3.42 -3.63
CA CYS A 171 -13.49 3.85 -3.56
C CYS A 171 -14.23 2.88 -2.63
N LEU A 172 -14.60 3.37 -1.44
CA LEU A 172 -15.31 2.59 -0.43
C LEU A 172 -16.74 3.09 -0.29
N PHE A 173 -17.66 2.15 -0.20
CA PHE A 173 -19.05 2.39 0.12
C PHE A 173 -19.30 2.06 1.59
N ASP A 174 -20.27 2.74 2.18
CA ASP A 174 -20.66 2.64 3.59
C ASP A 174 -19.54 3.06 4.60
N SER A 175 -18.53 3.79 4.15
CA SER A 175 -17.50 4.36 5.03
C SER A 175 -17.95 5.72 5.57
N SER A 176 -17.74 5.95 6.86
CA SER A 176 -17.97 7.24 7.53
C SER A 176 -16.88 8.27 7.24
N VAL A 177 -15.73 7.81 6.75
CA VAL A 177 -14.52 8.61 6.53
C VAL A 177 -14.50 9.33 5.18
N GLY A 178 -15.33 8.90 4.23
CA GLY A 178 -15.37 9.39 2.85
C GLY A 178 -15.33 8.23 1.85
N LYS A 179 -15.73 8.54 0.61
CA LYS A 179 -15.82 7.51 -0.43
C LYS A 179 -14.50 7.25 -1.14
N PHE A 180 -13.64 8.27 -1.25
CA PHE A 180 -12.38 8.20 -2.00
C PHE A 180 -11.19 8.42 -1.09
N HIS A 181 -10.20 7.57 -1.20
CA HIS A 181 -8.96 7.63 -0.44
C HIS A 181 -7.77 7.39 -1.36
N THR A 182 -7.00 8.45 -1.57
CA THR A 182 -5.74 8.37 -2.33
C THR A 182 -4.61 7.92 -1.40
N GLN A 183 -3.91 6.87 -1.77
CA GLN A 183 -2.80 6.31 -1.02
C GLN A 183 -1.50 6.36 -1.83
N PHE A 184 -0.41 6.70 -1.15
CA PHE A 184 0.94 6.61 -1.69
C PHE A 184 1.79 5.78 -0.74
N GLY A 185 2.49 4.79 -1.27
CA GLY A 185 3.27 3.91 -0.43
C GLY A 185 4.46 3.27 -1.10
N ILE A 186 5.25 2.66 -0.25
CA ILE A 186 6.40 1.84 -0.61
C ILE A 186 6.25 0.46 0.01
N GLY A 187 6.97 -0.50 -0.52
CA GLY A 187 6.94 -1.86 0.02
C GLY A 187 8.13 -2.70 -0.41
N LEU A 188 8.15 -3.88 0.15
CA LEU A 188 9.09 -4.94 -0.21
C LEU A 188 8.30 -6.21 -0.54
N LYS A 189 8.75 -6.90 -1.59
CA LYS A 189 8.21 -8.19 -1.99
C LYS A 189 9.33 -9.21 -2.05
N ILE A 190 9.07 -10.37 -1.49
CA ILE A 190 9.98 -11.53 -1.53
C ILE A 190 9.36 -12.57 -2.44
N ILE A 191 10.08 -12.93 -3.50
CA ILE A 191 9.68 -13.96 -4.47
C ILE A 191 10.12 -15.34 -3.95
N MET A 192 9.19 -16.28 -4.01
CA MET A 192 9.35 -17.66 -3.54
C MET A 192 9.27 -18.64 -4.71
#